data_c8de7baad319076912b00e45b9b24a6c
#
_entry.id   c8de7baad319076912b00e45b9b24a6c
#
_cell.length_a   1.000
_cell.length_b   1.000
_cell.length_c   1.000
_cell.angle_alpha   90.00
_cell.angle_beta   90.00
_cell.angle_gamma   90.00
#
_symmetry.space_group_name_H-M   'P 1'
#
loop_
_entity.id
_entity.type
_entity.pdbx_description
1 polymer ?
#
loop_
_entity_poly.entity_id
_entity_poly.type
_entity_poly.pdbx_seq_one_letter_code
_entity_poly.pdbx_strand_id
1 'polypeptide(L)'
;NDDIYVAHGDFATWVYEQLGLIVYCDELWDVRARSGKDYVELNKMNKENDLDGLEEVEAAALAWNDEVLEGDGFVEWHPFDHPQLGPVEIGGWKRLLRNNAPPQLLEETCEKMSRFLIAHAQAHPKLGAEFHQVEEIGEKVYRIAVAVLNDGYLPTNVTEQAIKMKQAKPVEARIHLGEKDTLLVGDAKQEIGHLSGYG
;
A
#
# COMPACT_ATOMS: atom_id res chain seq x y z
N ASN A 1 0.65 -9.60 12.62
CA ASN A 1 -0.28 -8.50 12.92
C ASN A 1 -1.51 -9.05 13.60
N ASP A 2 -1.37 -9.36 14.91
CA ASP A 2 -2.45 -9.95 15.71
C ASP A 2 -3.45 -8.90 16.21
N ASP A 3 -3.23 -7.64 15.85
CA ASP A 3 -3.94 -6.52 16.45
C ASP A 3 -5.32 -6.25 15.82
N ILE A 4 -5.54 -6.68 14.60
CA ILE A 4 -6.80 -6.44 13.89
C ILE A 4 -7.63 -7.72 13.82
N TYR A 5 -7.26 -8.64 12.99
CA TYR A 5 -7.85 -9.99 12.88
C TYR A 5 -6.90 -10.92 12.13
N VAL A 6 -7.09 -12.22 12.32
CA VAL A 6 -6.33 -13.24 11.58
C VAL A 6 -7.08 -13.51 10.27
N ALA A 7 -6.45 -13.17 9.16
CA ALA A 7 -6.98 -13.48 7.82
C ALA A 7 -6.19 -14.63 7.20
N HIS A 8 -6.91 -15.53 6.53
CA HIS A 8 -6.32 -16.64 5.79
C HIS A 8 -6.84 -16.66 4.37
N GLY A 9 -5.93 -16.79 3.39
CA GLY A 9 -6.29 -16.90 1.99
C GLY A 9 -6.80 -15.60 1.36
N ASP A 10 -6.53 -14.45 1.98
CA ASP A 10 -6.83 -13.15 1.40
C ASP A 10 -5.84 -12.78 0.28
N PHE A 11 -6.24 -11.78 -0.53
CA PHE A 11 -5.45 -11.35 -1.67
C PHE A 11 -4.08 -10.78 -1.27
N ALA A 12 -4.01 -10.01 -0.17
CA ALA A 12 -2.77 -9.37 0.27
C ALA A 12 -1.74 -10.42 0.71
N THR A 13 -2.18 -11.40 1.50
CA THR A 13 -1.34 -12.54 1.91
C THR A 13 -0.84 -13.32 0.68
N TRP A 14 -1.74 -13.62 -0.26
CA TRP A 14 -1.34 -14.33 -1.48
C TRP A 14 -0.31 -13.57 -2.29
N VAL A 15 -0.49 -12.26 -2.51
CA VAL A 15 0.47 -11.44 -3.27
C VAL A 15 1.84 -11.40 -2.60
N TYR A 16 1.88 -11.22 -1.27
CA TYR A 16 3.15 -11.22 -0.55
C TYR A 16 3.82 -12.61 -0.56
N GLU A 17 3.08 -13.67 -0.23
CA GLU A 17 3.64 -15.00 -0.12
C GLU A 17 4.10 -15.59 -1.46
N GLN A 18 3.32 -15.37 -2.53
CA GLN A 18 3.60 -15.98 -3.83
C GLN A 18 4.43 -15.10 -4.76
N LEU A 19 4.29 -13.77 -4.67
CA LEU A 19 4.99 -12.85 -5.55
C LEU A 19 6.08 -12.05 -4.83
N GLY A 20 6.04 -12.02 -3.50
CA GLY A 20 6.99 -11.24 -2.70
C GLY A 20 6.83 -9.73 -2.87
N LEU A 21 5.64 -9.26 -3.25
CA LEU A 21 5.36 -7.84 -3.41
C LEU A 21 4.84 -7.22 -2.10
N ILE A 22 5.11 -5.95 -1.91
CA ILE A 22 4.51 -5.17 -0.84
C ILE A 22 3.06 -4.89 -1.22
N VAL A 23 2.15 -5.16 -0.30
CA VAL A 23 0.71 -4.97 -0.49
C VAL A 23 0.16 -4.12 0.63
N TYR A 24 -0.73 -3.22 0.29
CA TYR A 24 -1.53 -2.44 1.21
C TYR A 24 -2.99 -2.78 1.00
N CYS A 25 -3.72 -2.89 2.08
CA CYS A 25 -5.17 -3.00 2.09
C CYS A 25 -5.69 -1.86 2.98
N ASP A 26 -6.25 -0.84 2.34
CA ASP A 26 -6.64 0.38 3.01
C ASP A 26 -8.14 0.41 3.23
N GLU A 27 -8.54 0.58 4.49
CA GLU A 27 -9.91 0.86 4.87
C GLU A 27 -10.18 2.36 4.68
N LEU A 28 -10.92 2.71 3.64
CA LEU A 28 -11.04 4.10 3.19
C LEU A 28 -11.94 4.96 4.06
N TRP A 29 -12.91 4.34 4.75
CA TRP A 29 -13.91 5.08 5.49
C TRP A 29 -14.53 4.24 6.62
N ASP A 30 -14.63 4.84 7.80
CA ASP A 30 -15.49 4.41 8.90
C ASP A 30 -16.05 5.68 9.58
N VAL A 31 -17.36 5.81 9.64
CA VAL A 31 -18.00 6.95 10.31
C VAL A 31 -17.62 7.05 11.78
N ARG A 32 -17.36 5.92 12.44
CA ARG A 32 -16.96 5.89 13.85
C ARG A 32 -15.60 6.55 14.09
N ALA A 33 -14.72 6.60 13.11
CA ALA A 33 -13.47 7.35 13.21
C ALA A 33 -13.69 8.87 13.38
N ARG A 34 -14.92 9.36 13.17
CA ARG A 34 -15.30 10.75 13.46
C ARG A 34 -15.43 11.05 14.95
N SER A 35 -15.44 10.02 15.80
CA SER A 35 -15.30 10.16 17.25
C SER A 35 -13.89 10.60 17.71
N GLY A 36 -12.92 10.64 16.82
CA GLY A 36 -11.51 10.88 17.13
C GLY A 36 -10.72 9.63 17.52
N LYS A 37 -11.37 8.45 17.56
CA LYS A 37 -10.71 7.16 17.80
C LYS A 37 -10.19 6.61 16.49
N ASP A 38 -8.99 6.03 16.52
CA ASP A 38 -8.47 5.31 15.38
C ASP A 38 -9.02 3.87 15.28
N TYR A 39 -8.73 3.21 14.15
CA TYR A 39 -9.22 1.86 13.89
C TYR A 39 -8.72 0.83 14.92
N VAL A 40 -7.50 0.99 15.44
CA VAL A 40 -6.92 0.07 16.43
C VAL A 40 -7.66 0.20 17.76
N GLU A 41 -7.92 1.43 18.21
CA GLU A 41 -8.71 1.71 19.40
C GLU A 41 -10.13 1.14 19.29
N LEU A 42 -10.82 1.40 18.18
CA LEU A 42 -12.16 0.89 17.92
C LEU A 42 -12.20 -0.65 17.92
N ASN A 43 -11.20 -1.28 17.32
CA ASN A 43 -11.12 -2.73 17.28
C ASN A 43 -10.80 -3.34 18.65
N LYS A 44 -9.98 -2.67 19.45
CA LYS A 44 -9.71 -3.05 20.83
C LYS A 44 -10.98 -3.00 21.67
N MET A 45 -11.76 -1.91 21.61
CA MET A 45 -13.05 -1.78 22.29
C MET A 45 -14.00 -2.93 21.92
N ASN A 46 -14.09 -3.28 20.63
CA ASN A 46 -14.91 -4.40 20.18
C ASN A 46 -14.43 -5.73 20.77
N LYS A 47 -13.11 -5.99 20.79
CA LYS A 47 -12.53 -7.24 21.32
C LYS A 47 -12.74 -7.37 22.84
N GLU A 48 -12.62 -6.26 23.56
CA GLU A 48 -12.78 -6.18 25.02
C GLU A 48 -14.27 -6.10 25.43
N ASN A 49 -15.18 -5.99 24.47
CA ASN A 49 -16.61 -5.78 24.70
C ASN A 49 -16.89 -4.57 25.58
N ASP A 50 -16.15 -3.48 25.34
CA ASP A 50 -16.30 -2.19 26.01
C ASP A 50 -17.55 -1.47 25.46
N LEU A 51 -18.70 -1.82 26.01
CA LEU A 51 -19.99 -1.29 25.56
C LEU A 51 -20.12 0.21 25.84
N ASP A 52 -19.62 0.69 26.97
CA ASP A 52 -19.69 2.10 27.35
C ASP A 52 -18.85 2.95 26.40
N GLY A 53 -17.62 2.51 26.10
CA GLY A 53 -16.76 3.17 25.14
C GLY A 53 -17.31 3.17 23.73
N LEU A 54 -17.94 2.07 23.29
CA LEU A 54 -18.61 1.99 21.98
C LEU A 54 -19.84 2.90 21.91
N GLU A 55 -20.60 3.06 22.98
CA GLU A 55 -21.72 4.00 23.05
C GLU A 55 -21.25 5.45 22.93
N GLU A 56 -20.14 5.81 23.61
CA GLU A 56 -19.52 7.13 23.47
C GLU A 56 -19.06 7.39 22.01
N VAL A 57 -18.48 6.38 21.35
CA VAL A 57 -18.08 6.46 19.94
C VAL A 57 -19.28 6.70 19.02
N GLU A 58 -20.37 5.97 19.20
CA GLU A 58 -21.58 6.15 18.39
C GLU A 58 -22.23 7.51 18.67
N ALA A 59 -22.26 7.97 19.89
CA ALA A 59 -22.77 9.31 20.24
C ALA A 59 -21.95 10.42 19.58
N ALA A 60 -20.61 10.29 19.59
CA ALA A 60 -19.74 11.26 18.93
C ALA A 60 -19.88 11.22 17.40
N ALA A 61 -20.07 10.05 16.80
CA ALA A 61 -20.32 9.92 15.37
C ALA A 61 -21.67 10.53 14.96
N LEU A 62 -22.72 10.40 15.81
CA LEU A 62 -24.01 11.07 15.61
C LEU A 62 -23.88 12.59 15.73
N ALA A 63 -23.19 13.10 16.73
CA ALA A 63 -22.94 14.53 16.87
C ALA A 63 -22.20 15.10 15.65
N TRP A 64 -21.21 14.38 15.15
CA TRP A 64 -20.53 14.74 13.90
C TRP A 64 -21.48 14.73 12.68
N ASN A 65 -22.39 13.75 12.58
CA ASN A 65 -23.40 13.70 11.52
C ASN A 65 -24.31 14.94 11.56
N ASP A 66 -24.75 15.32 12.76
CA ASP A 66 -25.63 16.48 12.93
C ASP A 66 -24.92 17.78 12.58
N GLU A 67 -23.65 17.93 12.99
CA GLU A 67 -22.85 19.13 12.74
C GLU A 67 -22.42 19.26 11.28
N VAL A 68 -21.94 18.16 10.66
CA VAL A 68 -21.27 18.19 9.35
C VAL A 68 -22.20 17.82 8.20
N LEU A 69 -23.16 16.93 8.44
CA LEU A 69 -24.10 16.44 7.43
C LEU A 69 -25.53 16.90 7.66
N GLU A 70 -25.75 17.83 8.62
CA GLU A 70 -27.09 18.35 8.97
C GLU A 70 -28.10 17.21 9.27
N GLY A 71 -27.59 16.12 9.88
CA GLY A 71 -28.39 14.93 10.20
C GLY A 71 -28.63 13.97 9.03
N ASP A 72 -28.20 14.30 7.81
CA ASP A 72 -28.54 13.49 6.61
C ASP A 72 -27.99 12.06 6.61
N GLY A 73 -27.05 11.74 7.51
CA GLY A 73 -26.44 10.41 7.59
C GLY A 73 -27.25 9.38 8.37
N PHE A 74 -28.25 9.81 9.13
CA PHE A 74 -29.01 8.96 10.04
C PHE A 74 -30.52 9.09 9.80
N VAL A 75 -31.24 7.99 9.90
CA VAL A 75 -32.70 7.95 9.85
C VAL A 75 -33.20 7.72 11.26
N GLU A 76 -34.01 8.65 11.79
CA GLU A 76 -34.61 8.49 13.12
C GLU A 76 -35.44 7.21 13.20
N TRP A 77 -35.36 6.53 14.32
CA TRP A 77 -36.15 5.34 14.57
C TRP A 77 -37.64 5.67 14.58
N HIS A 78 -38.41 4.93 13.80
CA HIS A 78 -39.84 5.12 13.73
C HIS A 78 -40.60 3.78 13.59
N PRO A 79 -41.84 3.71 14.06
CA PRO A 79 -42.68 2.52 13.94
C PRO A 79 -42.89 2.11 12.49
N PHE A 80 -42.85 0.80 12.25
CA PHE A 80 -43.13 0.21 10.95
C PHE A 80 -43.81 -1.15 11.11
N ASP A 81 -44.88 -1.38 10.36
CA ASP A 81 -45.56 -2.69 10.32
C ASP A 81 -44.90 -3.59 9.28
N HIS A 82 -44.00 -4.46 9.75
CA HIS A 82 -43.31 -5.38 8.85
C HIS A 82 -44.22 -6.56 8.46
N PRO A 83 -44.33 -6.93 7.16
CA PRO A 83 -45.30 -7.93 6.70
C PRO A 83 -45.12 -9.33 7.27
N GLN A 84 -43.94 -9.66 7.80
CA GLN A 84 -43.63 -10.98 8.39
C GLN A 84 -43.38 -10.92 9.91
N LEU A 85 -42.92 -9.78 10.44
CA LEU A 85 -42.48 -9.64 11.85
C LEU A 85 -43.52 -8.90 12.69
N GLY A 86 -44.53 -8.27 12.06
CA GLY A 86 -45.49 -7.40 12.73
C GLY A 86 -44.88 -6.02 13.08
N PRO A 87 -45.36 -5.36 14.14
CA PRO A 87 -44.88 -4.04 14.55
C PRO A 87 -43.41 -4.08 14.94
N VAL A 88 -42.58 -3.25 14.32
CA VAL A 88 -41.15 -3.07 14.59
C VAL A 88 -40.78 -1.59 14.55
N GLU A 89 -39.61 -1.23 14.95
CA GLU A 89 -39.01 0.08 14.67
C GLU A 89 -37.90 -0.07 13.64
N ILE A 90 -37.84 0.87 12.70
CA ILE A 90 -36.79 0.95 11.69
C ILE A 90 -36.12 2.31 11.73
N GLY A 91 -34.82 2.35 11.51
CA GLY A 91 -33.99 3.56 11.56
C GLY A 91 -32.51 3.21 11.55
N GLY A 92 -31.69 4.17 11.94
CA GLY A 92 -30.26 4.00 12.07
C GLY A 92 -29.45 4.63 10.93
N TRP A 93 -28.15 4.36 10.91
CA TRP A 93 -27.24 4.89 9.90
C TRP A 93 -27.67 4.51 8.48
N LYS A 94 -27.66 5.47 7.56
CA LYS A 94 -27.77 5.19 6.14
C LYS A 94 -26.65 4.23 5.72
N ARG A 95 -27.02 3.12 5.12
CA ARG A 95 -26.12 1.99 4.82
C ARG A 95 -24.81 2.40 4.15
N LEU A 96 -24.89 3.31 3.17
CA LEU A 96 -23.71 3.72 2.43
C LEU A 96 -22.78 4.59 3.28
N LEU A 97 -23.31 5.45 4.14
CA LEU A 97 -22.51 6.36 4.96
C LEU A 97 -21.65 5.63 5.98
N ARG A 98 -22.09 4.49 6.49
CA ARG A 98 -21.29 3.73 7.46
C ARG A 98 -19.95 3.26 6.87
N ASN A 99 -19.96 2.90 5.59
CA ASN A 99 -18.82 2.25 4.92
C ASN A 99 -18.26 3.06 3.74
N ASN A 100 -18.79 4.25 3.47
CA ASN A 100 -18.32 5.09 2.38
C ASN A 100 -18.35 6.56 2.79
N ALA A 101 -17.35 7.32 2.35
CA ALA A 101 -17.36 8.76 2.53
C ALA A 101 -18.58 9.39 1.87
N PRO A 102 -19.26 10.34 2.56
CA PRO A 102 -20.32 11.10 1.94
C PRO A 102 -19.77 11.94 0.77
N PRO A 103 -20.57 12.33 -0.22
CA PRO A 103 -20.11 13.05 -1.40
C PRO A 103 -19.26 14.27 -1.09
N GLN A 104 -19.55 14.98 -0.01
CA GLN A 104 -18.85 16.20 0.42
C GLN A 104 -17.39 15.92 0.84
N LEU A 105 -17.07 14.69 1.28
CA LEU A 105 -15.74 14.28 1.76
C LEU A 105 -15.04 13.29 0.82
N LEU A 106 -15.68 12.94 -0.29
CA LEU A 106 -15.14 11.95 -1.22
C LEU A 106 -13.86 12.44 -1.88
N GLU A 107 -13.81 13.70 -2.29
CA GLU A 107 -12.62 14.29 -2.94
C GLU A 107 -11.41 14.26 -2.01
N GLU A 108 -11.57 14.67 -0.75
CA GLU A 108 -10.50 14.64 0.25
C GLU A 108 -9.99 13.20 0.48
N THR A 109 -10.91 12.24 0.58
CA THR A 109 -10.56 10.82 0.77
C THR A 109 -9.78 10.29 -0.43
N CYS A 110 -10.24 10.57 -1.64
CA CYS A 110 -9.55 10.17 -2.88
C CYS A 110 -8.18 10.85 -3.01
N GLU A 111 -8.05 12.11 -2.63
CA GLU A 111 -6.78 12.83 -2.68
C GLU A 111 -5.74 12.21 -1.75
N LYS A 112 -6.12 11.90 -0.49
CA LYS A 112 -5.22 11.23 0.47
C LYS A 112 -4.71 9.90 -0.08
N MET A 113 -5.60 9.09 -0.63
CA MET A 113 -5.23 7.79 -1.22
C MET A 113 -4.35 7.95 -2.46
N SER A 114 -4.66 8.89 -3.32
CA SER A 114 -3.86 9.16 -4.52
C SER A 114 -2.43 9.58 -4.15
N ARG A 115 -2.27 10.44 -3.14
CA ARG A 115 -0.94 10.85 -2.63
C ARG A 115 -0.16 9.65 -2.08
N PHE A 116 -0.81 8.77 -1.33
CA PHE A 116 -0.18 7.56 -0.82
C PHE A 116 0.29 6.64 -1.96
N LEU A 117 -0.57 6.38 -2.96
CA LEU A 117 -0.21 5.55 -4.11
C LEU A 117 0.96 6.13 -4.93
N ILE A 118 0.98 7.46 -5.10
CA ILE A 118 2.09 8.14 -5.78
C ILE A 118 3.38 8.01 -4.97
N ALA A 119 3.33 8.23 -3.65
CA ALA A 119 4.50 8.07 -2.78
C ALA A 119 5.03 6.63 -2.81
N HIS A 120 4.14 5.64 -2.76
CA HIS A 120 4.50 4.24 -2.90
C HIS A 120 5.15 3.94 -4.27
N ALA A 121 4.57 4.46 -5.36
CA ALA A 121 5.16 4.31 -6.69
C ALA A 121 6.54 4.97 -6.81
N GLN A 122 6.76 6.10 -6.15
CA GLN A 122 8.05 6.79 -6.12
C GLN A 122 9.13 6.05 -5.32
N ALA A 123 8.74 5.19 -4.40
CA ALA A 123 9.67 4.39 -3.59
C ALA A 123 10.32 3.23 -4.35
N HIS A 124 9.90 2.94 -5.59
CA HIS A 124 10.44 1.83 -6.38
C HIS A 124 11.95 1.98 -6.67
N PRO A 125 12.66 0.86 -6.92
CA PRO A 125 14.05 0.90 -7.32
C PRO A 125 14.23 1.74 -8.60
N LYS A 126 15.32 2.50 -8.66
CA LYS A 126 15.70 3.32 -9.83
C LYS A 126 17.12 2.97 -10.23
N LEU A 127 17.26 2.11 -11.22
CA LEU A 127 18.56 1.70 -11.70
C LEU A 127 19.18 2.80 -12.55
N GLY A 128 20.45 3.08 -12.24
CA GLY A 128 21.35 3.92 -13.00
C GLY A 128 22.64 3.21 -13.35
N ALA A 129 23.36 3.72 -14.32
CA ALA A 129 24.71 3.26 -14.63
C ALA A 129 25.60 4.47 -14.95
N GLU A 130 26.76 4.51 -14.34
CA GLU A 130 27.75 5.57 -14.52
C GLU A 130 29.09 5.00 -14.96
N PHE A 131 29.74 5.62 -15.95
CA PHE A 131 31.12 5.29 -16.29
C PHE A 131 32.03 5.78 -15.16
N HIS A 132 32.60 4.83 -14.45
CA HIS A 132 33.56 5.14 -13.38
C HIS A 132 34.94 5.38 -13.95
N GLN A 133 35.36 4.61 -14.94
CA GLN A 133 36.64 4.73 -15.58
C GLN A 133 36.58 4.27 -17.04
N VAL A 134 37.21 5.03 -17.91
CA VAL A 134 37.52 4.64 -19.27
C VAL A 134 38.97 4.98 -19.52
N GLU A 135 39.82 3.98 -19.70
CA GLU A 135 41.28 4.12 -19.81
C GLU A 135 41.76 3.36 -21.03
N GLU A 136 42.53 3.99 -21.91
CA GLU A 136 43.26 3.32 -22.98
C GLU A 136 44.54 2.69 -22.41
N ILE A 137 44.59 1.37 -22.35
CA ILE A 137 45.70 0.59 -21.77
C ILE A 137 46.65 0.00 -22.83
N GLY A 138 46.35 0.23 -24.10
CA GLY A 138 47.13 -0.20 -25.24
C GLY A 138 46.51 0.34 -26.52
N GLU A 139 47.18 0.16 -27.66
CA GLU A 139 46.67 0.65 -28.93
C GLU A 139 45.29 0.07 -29.24
N LYS A 140 44.25 0.92 -29.20
CA LYS A 140 42.82 0.55 -29.35
C LYS A 140 42.30 -0.47 -28.33
N VAL A 141 42.98 -0.59 -27.18
CA VAL A 141 42.53 -1.44 -26.07
C VAL A 141 42.13 -0.57 -24.89
N TYR A 142 40.88 -0.71 -24.47
CA TYR A 142 40.28 0.10 -23.43
C TYR A 142 39.86 -0.75 -22.24
N ARG A 143 40.17 -0.27 -21.05
CA ARG A 143 39.57 -0.74 -19.80
C ARG A 143 38.38 0.15 -19.48
N ILE A 144 37.24 -0.48 -19.28
CA ILE A 144 35.99 0.23 -18.94
C ILE A 144 35.49 -0.31 -17.62
N ALA A 145 35.29 0.58 -16.64
CA ALA A 145 34.62 0.27 -15.39
C ALA A 145 33.31 1.07 -15.31
N VAL A 146 32.22 0.38 -14.99
CA VAL A 146 30.89 0.97 -14.85
C VAL A 146 30.38 0.68 -13.45
N ALA A 147 29.93 1.72 -12.76
CA ALA A 147 29.18 1.58 -11.51
C ALA A 147 27.68 1.42 -11.86
N VAL A 148 27.03 0.46 -11.24
CA VAL A 148 25.57 0.29 -11.33
C VAL A 148 24.98 0.68 -9.99
N LEU A 149 24.01 1.56 -10.02
CA LEU A 149 23.46 2.24 -8.84
C LEU A 149 21.95 1.97 -8.73
N ASN A 150 21.44 2.01 -7.51
CA ASN A 150 20.01 2.06 -7.24
C ASN A 150 19.70 3.33 -6.43
N ASP A 151 19.28 4.39 -7.12
CA ASP A 151 18.86 5.67 -6.51
C ASP A 151 17.46 5.63 -5.90
N GLY A 152 16.77 4.50 -6.01
CA GLY A 152 15.45 4.32 -5.43
C GLY A 152 15.50 3.96 -3.95
N TYR A 153 14.39 4.17 -3.25
CA TYR A 153 14.26 3.86 -1.82
C TYR A 153 14.29 2.35 -1.55
N LEU A 154 13.56 1.59 -2.36
CA LEU A 154 13.47 0.13 -2.20
C LEU A 154 14.65 -0.57 -2.87
N PRO A 155 15.10 -1.73 -2.32
CA PRO A 155 16.08 -2.58 -2.97
C PRO A 155 15.52 -3.16 -4.28
N THR A 156 16.39 -3.55 -5.20
CA THR A 156 15.99 -4.07 -6.52
C THR A 156 15.19 -5.37 -6.46
N ASN A 157 15.27 -6.12 -5.38
CA ASN A 157 14.43 -7.29 -5.12
C ASN A 157 13.10 -6.95 -4.44
N VAL A 158 12.90 -5.72 -4.00
CA VAL A 158 11.77 -5.21 -3.22
C VAL A 158 11.64 -5.90 -1.87
N THR A 159 11.55 -7.23 -1.81
CA THR A 159 11.47 -8.02 -0.57
C THR A 159 12.34 -9.27 -0.64
N GLU A 160 12.74 -9.78 0.51
CA GLU A 160 13.40 -11.09 0.61
C GLU A 160 12.50 -12.25 0.18
N GLN A 161 11.20 -12.08 0.33
CA GLN A 161 10.23 -13.07 -0.12
C GLN A 161 10.24 -13.21 -1.65
N ALA A 162 10.41 -12.12 -2.39
CA ALA A 162 10.52 -12.15 -3.85
C ALA A 162 11.75 -12.97 -4.32
N ILE A 163 12.86 -12.93 -3.57
CA ILE A 163 14.04 -13.76 -3.83
C ILE A 163 13.69 -15.23 -3.58
N LYS A 164 13.12 -15.56 -2.40
CA LYS A 164 12.74 -16.94 -2.03
C LYS A 164 11.80 -17.57 -3.04
N MET A 165 10.85 -16.80 -3.54
CA MET A 165 9.88 -17.23 -4.53
C MET A 165 10.40 -17.18 -5.97
N LYS A 166 11.68 -16.76 -6.18
CA LYS A 166 12.33 -16.61 -7.50
C LYS A 166 11.58 -15.65 -8.45
N GLN A 167 10.86 -14.69 -7.90
CA GLN A 167 10.16 -13.65 -8.67
C GLN A 167 11.09 -12.46 -8.97
N ALA A 168 11.95 -12.10 -8.02
CA ALA A 168 12.96 -11.07 -8.23
C ALA A 168 14.11 -11.62 -9.09
N LYS A 169 14.36 -10.95 -10.21
CA LYS A 169 15.53 -11.24 -11.05
C LYS A 169 16.69 -10.36 -10.61
N PRO A 170 17.92 -10.90 -10.58
CA PRO A 170 19.10 -10.09 -10.30
C PRO A 170 19.30 -9.02 -11.37
N VAL A 171 19.94 -7.94 -10.98
CA VAL A 171 20.36 -6.89 -11.91
C VAL A 171 21.46 -7.44 -12.81
N GLU A 172 21.35 -7.19 -14.11
CA GLU A 172 22.29 -7.62 -15.12
C GLU A 172 22.88 -6.39 -15.83
N ALA A 173 24.20 -6.37 -16.00
CA ALA A 173 24.87 -5.46 -16.90
C ALA A 173 25.17 -6.16 -18.23
N ARG A 174 24.98 -5.47 -19.33
CA ARG A 174 25.32 -5.98 -20.67
C ARG A 174 26.08 -4.92 -21.45
N ILE A 175 27.17 -5.33 -22.09
CA ILE A 175 27.89 -4.52 -23.06
C ILE A 175 27.49 -4.95 -24.48
N HIS A 176 27.15 -3.99 -25.32
CA HIS A 176 26.91 -4.20 -26.74
C HIS A 176 28.15 -3.78 -27.48
N LEU A 177 28.81 -4.74 -28.13
CA LEU A 177 30.01 -4.52 -28.94
C LEU A 177 29.61 -4.20 -30.38
N GLY A 178 30.37 -3.33 -31.04
CA GLY A 178 30.27 -3.12 -32.45
C GLY A 178 30.80 -4.31 -33.26
N GLU A 179 30.53 -4.35 -34.57
CA GLU A 179 30.91 -5.49 -35.43
C GLU A 179 32.41 -5.79 -35.46
N LYS A 180 33.24 -4.79 -35.14
CA LYS A 180 34.72 -4.90 -35.18
C LYS A 180 35.33 -4.96 -33.76
N ASP A 181 34.49 -4.87 -32.72
CA ASP A 181 34.97 -4.86 -31.34
C ASP A 181 35.02 -6.27 -30.79
N THR A 182 35.98 -6.50 -29.93
CA THR A 182 36.19 -7.80 -29.27
C THR A 182 36.37 -7.58 -27.78
N LEU A 183 35.65 -8.34 -26.96
CA LEU A 183 35.87 -8.36 -25.51
C LEU A 183 37.07 -9.24 -25.21
N LEU A 184 38.11 -8.65 -24.64
CA LEU A 184 39.35 -9.37 -24.31
C LEU A 184 39.30 -10.05 -22.95
N VAL A 185 38.61 -9.42 -21.98
CA VAL A 185 38.46 -9.89 -20.61
C VAL A 185 37.05 -9.59 -20.14
N GLY A 186 36.48 -10.53 -19.38
CA GLY A 186 35.12 -10.42 -18.84
C GLY A 186 34.07 -11.03 -19.79
N ASP A 187 32.82 -10.93 -19.38
CA ASP A 187 31.67 -11.44 -20.13
C ASP A 187 30.83 -10.28 -20.66
N ALA A 188 30.28 -10.43 -21.86
CA ALA A 188 29.39 -9.43 -22.45
C ALA A 188 28.09 -9.25 -21.65
N LYS A 189 27.77 -10.21 -20.81
CA LYS A 189 26.65 -10.18 -19.84
C LYS A 189 27.18 -10.57 -18.48
N GLN A 190 26.95 -9.71 -17.49
CA GLN A 190 27.34 -9.96 -16.10
C GLN A 190 26.15 -9.79 -15.19
N GLU A 191 25.93 -10.78 -14.33
CA GLU A 191 24.95 -10.69 -13.25
C GLU A 191 25.58 -10.00 -12.05
N ILE A 192 24.95 -8.91 -11.57
CA ILE A 192 25.45 -8.09 -10.47
C ILE A 192 24.82 -8.52 -9.14
N GLY A 193 23.63 -9.12 -9.20
CA GLY A 193 22.84 -9.44 -8.00
C GLY A 193 21.80 -8.38 -7.68
N HIS A 194 21.44 -8.27 -6.41
CA HIS A 194 20.48 -7.28 -5.94
C HIS A 194 21.20 -6.10 -5.26
N LEU A 195 20.72 -4.89 -5.54
CA LEU A 195 21.23 -3.65 -4.96
C LEU A 195 20.30 -3.20 -3.84
N SER A 196 20.87 -2.73 -2.73
CA SER A 196 20.12 -2.07 -1.66
C SER A 196 19.44 -0.80 -2.17
N GLY A 197 18.46 -0.29 -1.41
CA GLY A 197 17.96 1.04 -1.64
C GLY A 197 19.05 2.08 -1.37
N TYR A 198 19.14 3.10 -2.20
CA TYR A 198 20.23 4.10 -2.17
C TYR A 198 21.63 3.48 -2.20
N GLY A 199 21.83 2.44 -2.99
CA GLY A 199 23.08 1.68 -3.10
C GLY A 199 23.71 1.66 -4.49
#